data_5f05110f068c364acc74cc1e1a6d763f
#
_entry.id   5f05110f068c364acc74cc1e1a6d763f
#
_cell.length_a   1.000
_cell.length_b   1.000
_cell.length_c   1.000
_cell.angle_alpha   90.00
_cell.angle_beta   90.00
_cell.angle_gamma   90.00
#
_symmetry.space_group_name_H-M   'P 1'
#
loop_
_entity.id
_entity.type
_entity.pdbx_description
1 polymer ?
#
loop_
_entity_poly.entity_id
_entity_poly.type
_entity_poly.pdbx_seq_one_letter_code
_entity_poly.pdbx_strand_id
1 'polypeptide(L)'
;MPFWSVRRALGAILLAIVLIAAGWAAVVVAVAVHGARDQATGADAIVVLGAAQYNGRPSPVFRARLDHAATLYQRALAPVVLVTGGVGVHDTLNEANVGRDYLVRLGLPSETVVPLAGEDTYASLSEVKRWFDGRTSRRVLLVSDGFHMLRLQIIASRLGLMPFTSPAPGSPIHANARRNTGYLFAEGFKVPFTWLFQR
;
A
#
# COMPACT_ATOMS: atom_id res chain seq x y z
N MET A 1 34.61 20.89 -34.30
CA MET A 1 33.37 20.09 -34.33
C MET A 1 32.29 20.91 -35.00
N PRO A 2 31.48 20.42 -35.94
CA PRO A 2 30.49 21.24 -36.64
C PRO A 2 29.39 21.65 -35.68
N PHE A 3 29.08 22.92 -35.66
CA PHE A 3 28.04 23.59 -34.83
C PHE A 3 26.65 22.89 -34.94
N TRP A 4 26.39 22.23 -36.02
CA TRP A 4 25.19 21.43 -36.32
C TRP A 4 25.06 20.17 -35.46
N SER A 5 26.14 19.53 -35.07
CA SER A 5 26.12 18.33 -34.23
C SER A 5 25.75 18.64 -32.78
N VAL A 6 26.22 19.79 -32.27
CA VAL A 6 25.93 20.26 -30.92
C VAL A 6 24.44 20.62 -30.77
N ARG A 7 23.87 21.32 -31.75
CA ARG A 7 22.43 21.66 -31.73
C ARG A 7 21.53 20.44 -31.79
N ARG A 8 21.88 19.41 -32.59
CA ARG A 8 21.16 18.13 -32.64
C ARG A 8 21.26 17.37 -31.33
N ALA A 9 22.46 17.33 -30.73
CA ALA A 9 22.66 16.69 -29.41
C ALA A 9 21.84 17.39 -28.31
N LEU A 10 21.83 18.71 -28.25
CA LEU A 10 21.03 19.47 -27.30
C LEU A 10 19.52 19.24 -27.51
N GLY A 11 19.06 19.19 -28.77
CA GLY A 11 17.66 18.88 -29.09
C GLY A 11 17.26 17.46 -28.64
N ALA A 12 18.14 16.48 -28.87
CA ALA A 12 17.90 15.10 -28.41
C ALA A 12 17.85 14.98 -26.88
N ILE A 13 18.76 15.68 -26.18
CA ILE A 13 18.78 15.73 -24.72
C ILE A 13 17.49 16.37 -24.18
N LEU A 14 17.08 17.50 -24.74
CA LEU A 14 15.85 18.17 -24.34
C LEU A 14 14.62 17.27 -24.57
N LEU A 15 14.53 16.62 -25.71
CA LEU A 15 13.46 15.66 -26.00
C LEU A 15 13.45 14.51 -24.99
N ALA A 16 14.62 13.95 -24.67
CA ALA A 16 14.72 12.88 -23.68
C ALA A 16 14.24 13.34 -22.29
N ILE A 17 14.61 14.53 -21.85
CA ILE A 17 14.14 15.12 -20.59
C ILE A 17 12.62 15.28 -20.59
N VAL A 18 12.05 15.80 -21.67
CA VAL A 18 10.60 15.98 -21.81
C VAL A 18 9.86 14.62 -21.76
N LEU A 19 10.38 13.60 -22.46
CA LEU A 19 9.79 12.27 -22.44
C LEU A 19 9.87 11.61 -21.05
N ILE A 20 10.98 11.75 -20.35
CA ILE A 20 11.15 11.26 -18.98
C ILE A 20 10.16 11.98 -18.04
N ALA A 21 10.06 13.30 -18.13
CA ALA A 21 9.13 14.07 -17.30
C ALA A 21 7.66 13.70 -17.59
N ALA A 22 7.30 13.54 -18.85
CA ALA A 22 5.96 13.12 -19.26
C ALA A 22 5.65 11.68 -18.77
N GLY A 23 6.59 10.75 -18.89
CA GLY A 23 6.47 9.39 -18.38
C GLY A 23 6.28 9.36 -16.85
N TRP A 24 7.07 10.14 -16.12
CA TRP A 24 6.91 10.26 -14.68
C TRP A 24 5.57 10.89 -14.29
N ALA A 25 5.14 11.95 -14.96
CA ALA A 25 3.83 12.57 -14.73
C ALA A 25 2.69 11.57 -14.98
N ALA A 26 2.78 10.75 -16.03
CA ALA A 26 1.81 9.69 -16.31
C ALA A 26 1.74 8.66 -15.17
N VAL A 27 2.86 8.29 -14.57
CA VAL A 27 2.90 7.40 -13.40
C VAL A 27 2.21 8.06 -12.19
N VAL A 28 2.48 9.33 -11.91
CA VAL A 28 1.83 10.05 -10.80
C VAL A 28 0.31 10.11 -10.99
N VAL A 29 -0.15 10.38 -12.21
CA VAL A 29 -1.58 10.35 -12.55
C VAL A 29 -2.16 8.94 -12.36
N ALA A 30 -1.46 7.91 -12.81
CA ALA A 30 -1.89 6.52 -12.61
C ALA A 30 -2.02 6.16 -11.13
N VAL A 31 -1.06 6.57 -10.29
CA VAL A 31 -1.12 6.39 -8.83
C VAL A 31 -2.35 7.11 -8.24
N ALA A 32 -2.60 8.35 -8.64
CA ALA A 32 -3.73 9.12 -8.13
C ALA A 32 -5.08 8.51 -8.54
N VAL A 33 -5.23 8.16 -9.83
CA VAL A 33 -6.46 7.54 -10.37
C VAL A 33 -6.71 6.17 -9.74
N HIS A 34 -5.66 5.36 -9.60
CA HIS A 34 -5.79 4.04 -8.96
C HIS A 34 -6.13 4.16 -7.48
N GLY A 35 -5.47 5.09 -6.79
CA GLY A 35 -5.70 5.35 -5.36
C GLY A 35 -7.07 5.94 -5.02
N ALA A 36 -7.78 6.50 -6.00
CA ALA A 36 -9.15 7.00 -5.84
C ALA A 36 -10.22 5.90 -6.06
N ARG A 37 -9.83 4.71 -6.54
CA ARG A 37 -10.77 3.62 -6.84
C ARG A 37 -10.92 2.72 -5.62
N ASP A 38 -12.15 2.53 -5.17
CA ASP A 38 -12.51 1.48 -4.22
C ASP A 38 -12.99 0.25 -4.99
N GLN A 39 -12.27 -0.86 -4.82
CA GLN A 39 -12.57 -2.15 -5.44
C GLN A 39 -13.08 -3.16 -4.40
N ALA A 40 -13.64 -2.68 -3.28
CA ALA A 40 -14.12 -3.53 -2.19
C ALA A 40 -15.09 -4.60 -2.70
N THR A 41 -14.68 -5.84 -2.61
CA THR A 41 -15.41 -7.03 -3.05
C THR A 41 -15.08 -8.20 -2.15
N GLY A 42 -15.87 -9.29 -2.25
CA GLY A 42 -15.61 -10.52 -1.50
C GLY A 42 -14.21 -11.07 -1.74
N ALA A 43 -13.47 -11.36 -0.68
CA ALA A 43 -12.10 -11.86 -0.68
C ALA A 43 -11.91 -12.94 0.39
N ASP A 44 -10.76 -13.63 0.38
CA ASP A 44 -10.44 -14.64 1.38
C ASP A 44 -9.85 -14.00 2.65
N ALA A 45 -9.24 -12.81 2.51
CA ALA A 45 -8.75 -12.02 3.63
C ALA A 45 -8.78 -10.51 3.32
N ILE A 46 -9.05 -9.71 4.35
CA ILE A 46 -8.73 -8.27 4.36
C ILE A 46 -7.30 -8.14 4.86
N VAL A 47 -6.45 -7.40 4.16
CA VAL A 47 -5.05 -7.18 4.51
C VAL A 47 -4.82 -5.72 4.83
N VAL A 48 -4.54 -5.41 6.10
CA VAL A 48 -4.24 -4.05 6.54
C VAL A 48 -2.73 -3.85 6.55
N LEU A 49 -2.26 -2.90 5.75
CA LEU A 49 -0.84 -2.52 5.76
C LEU A 49 -0.53 -1.65 6.96
N GLY A 50 0.55 -1.98 7.67
CA GLY A 50 1.05 -1.24 8.81
C GLY A 50 1.31 0.23 8.51
N ALA A 51 1.29 1.02 9.55
CA ALA A 51 1.74 2.40 9.62
C ALA A 51 2.21 2.63 11.05
N ALA A 52 2.83 3.77 11.35
CA ALA A 52 3.39 4.02 12.66
C ALA A 52 2.41 3.75 13.82
N GLN A 53 2.93 3.30 14.93
CA GLN A 53 2.25 3.21 16.23
C GLN A 53 3.04 4.01 17.28
N TYR A 54 2.41 4.38 18.37
CA TYR A 54 3.01 5.15 19.45
C TYR A 54 2.65 4.53 20.80
N ASN A 55 3.61 3.87 21.44
CA ASN A 55 3.42 3.24 22.76
C ASN A 55 2.19 2.33 22.86
N GLY A 56 2.01 1.44 21.87
CA GLY A 56 0.89 0.50 21.82
C GLY A 56 -0.43 1.09 21.33
N ARG A 57 -0.41 2.29 20.75
CA ARG A 57 -1.59 2.93 20.14
C ARG A 57 -1.35 3.15 18.65
N PRO A 58 -2.28 2.77 17.77
CA PRO A 58 -2.15 3.08 16.36
C PRO A 58 -2.04 4.60 16.14
N SER A 59 -1.13 5.02 15.24
CA SER A 59 -1.13 6.40 14.75
C SER A 59 -2.48 6.77 14.11
N PRO A 60 -2.81 8.05 13.95
CA PRO A 60 -4.08 8.43 13.29
C PRO A 60 -4.24 7.84 11.88
N VAL A 61 -3.14 7.66 11.14
CA VAL A 61 -3.13 7.01 9.82
C VAL A 61 -3.43 5.53 9.95
N PHE A 62 -2.75 4.84 10.86
CA PHE A 62 -2.95 3.41 11.06
C PHE A 62 -4.36 3.11 11.59
N ARG A 63 -4.86 3.95 12.49
CA ARG A 63 -6.22 3.84 13.00
C ARG A 63 -7.25 3.95 11.89
N ALA A 64 -7.11 4.91 10.97
CA ALA A 64 -8.04 5.05 9.86
C ALA A 64 -8.09 3.78 8.97
N ARG A 65 -6.94 3.12 8.74
CA ARG A 65 -6.90 1.84 8.02
C ARG A 65 -7.59 0.72 8.79
N LEU A 66 -7.34 0.62 10.10
CA LEU A 66 -7.96 -0.38 10.97
C LEU A 66 -9.48 -0.19 11.06
N ASP A 67 -9.96 1.04 11.26
CA ASP A 67 -11.39 1.36 11.29
C ASP A 67 -12.08 0.99 9.97
N HIS A 68 -11.41 1.26 8.84
CA HIS A 68 -11.92 0.88 7.53
C HIS A 68 -11.98 -0.64 7.37
N ALA A 69 -10.93 -1.36 7.78
CA ALA A 69 -10.90 -2.83 7.76
C ALA A 69 -11.99 -3.45 8.63
N ALA A 70 -12.26 -2.88 9.81
CA ALA A 70 -13.36 -3.31 10.67
C ALA A 70 -14.72 -3.14 9.95
N THR A 71 -14.93 -2.02 9.26
CA THR A 71 -16.13 -1.78 8.46
C THR A 71 -16.29 -2.82 7.34
N LEU A 72 -15.20 -3.14 6.61
CA LEU A 72 -15.22 -4.15 5.55
C LEU A 72 -15.50 -5.56 6.10
N TYR A 73 -14.93 -5.89 7.26
CA TYR A 73 -15.20 -7.14 7.96
C TYR A 73 -16.66 -7.25 8.39
N GLN A 74 -17.23 -6.20 8.98
CA GLN A 74 -18.65 -6.15 9.38
C GLN A 74 -19.60 -6.29 8.18
N ARG A 75 -19.16 -5.88 6.98
CA ARG A 75 -19.87 -6.11 5.72
C ARG A 75 -19.69 -7.53 5.19
N ALA A 76 -19.03 -8.42 5.94
CA ALA A 76 -18.76 -9.80 5.56
C ALA A 76 -18.01 -9.96 4.23
N LEU A 77 -17.12 -9.01 3.90
CA LEU A 77 -16.31 -9.06 2.67
C LEU A 77 -15.14 -10.05 2.77
N ALA A 78 -14.73 -10.45 3.98
CA ALA A 78 -13.79 -11.55 4.18
C ALA A 78 -13.95 -12.16 5.57
N PRO A 79 -13.62 -13.45 5.76
CA PRO A 79 -13.73 -14.13 7.06
C PRO A 79 -12.59 -13.78 8.03
N VAL A 80 -11.51 -13.19 7.57
CA VAL A 80 -10.32 -12.91 8.37
C VAL A 80 -9.70 -11.56 8.01
N VAL A 81 -9.07 -10.92 9.01
CA VAL A 81 -8.30 -9.70 8.85
C VAL A 81 -6.83 -10.01 9.17
N LEU A 82 -5.96 -9.84 8.19
CA LEU A 82 -4.51 -9.94 8.34
C LEU A 82 -3.96 -8.53 8.57
N VAL A 83 -3.33 -8.30 9.70
CA VAL A 83 -2.71 -7.01 10.02
C VAL A 83 -1.21 -7.15 9.87
N THR A 84 -0.59 -6.41 8.95
CA THR A 84 0.86 -6.47 8.74
C THR A 84 1.56 -5.27 9.36
N GLY A 85 2.82 -5.42 9.70
CA GLY A 85 3.68 -4.36 10.20
C GLY A 85 4.85 -4.89 11.00
N GLY A 86 5.91 -4.08 11.10
CA GLY A 86 7.14 -4.39 11.82
C GLY A 86 7.24 -3.65 13.15
N VAL A 87 8.45 -3.64 13.68
CA VAL A 87 8.82 -2.82 14.85
C VAL A 87 9.48 -1.55 14.33
N GLY A 88 8.94 -0.39 14.67
CA GLY A 88 9.53 0.90 14.31
C GLY A 88 10.91 1.11 14.94
N VAL A 89 11.77 1.94 14.34
CA VAL A 89 13.20 2.13 14.72
C VAL A 89 13.41 2.49 16.20
N HIS A 90 12.40 3.09 16.84
CA HIS A 90 12.44 3.48 18.26
C HIS A 90 11.33 2.83 19.08
N ASP A 91 10.70 1.79 18.55
CA ASP A 91 9.59 1.08 19.18
C ASP A 91 10.01 -0.29 19.72
N THR A 92 9.30 -0.76 20.74
CA THR A 92 9.44 -2.11 21.28
C THR A 92 8.27 -3.01 20.88
N LEU A 93 7.21 -2.43 20.35
CA LEU A 93 5.97 -3.11 19.97
C LEU A 93 5.83 -3.21 18.46
N ASN A 94 5.42 -4.38 18.00
CA ASN A 94 5.15 -4.65 16.61
C ASN A 94 3.81 -4.00 16.20
N GLU A 95 3.80 -3.25 15.08
CA GLU A 95 2.59 -2.60 14.54
C GLU A 95 1.46 -3.60 14.29
N ALA A 96 1.77 -4.80 13.78
CA ALA A 96 0.76 -5.82 13.53
C ALA A 96 0.02 -6.26 14.80
N ASN A 97 0.74 -6.43 15.91
CA ASN A 97 0.14 -6.76 17.20
C ASN A 97 -0.70 -5.60 17.75
N VAL A 98 -0.19 -4.38 17.67
CA VAL A 98 -0.95 -3.18 18.07
C VAL A 98 -2.25 -3.04 17.27
N GLY A 99 -2.19 -3.30 15.97
CA GLY A 99 -3.37 -3.27 15.11
C GLY A 99 -4.36 -4.39 15.42
N ARG A 100 -3.87 -5.62 15.65
CA ARG A 100 -4.72 -6.73 16.13
C ARG A 100 -5.46 -6.37 17.41
N ASP A 101 -4.73 -5.92 18.42
CA ASP A 101 -5.33 -5.58 19.72
C ASP A 101 -6.32 -4.44 19.60
N TYR A 102 -6.10 -3.50 18.69
CA TYR A 102 -7.05 -2.45 18.39
C TYR A 102 -8.35 -3.00 17.78
N LEU A 103 -8.27 -3.88 16.78
CA LEU A 103 -9.45 -4.49 16.13
C LEU A 103 -10.23 -5.37 17.09
N VAL A 104 -9.56 -6.13 17.96
CA VAL A 104 -10.21 -6.94 19.01
C VAL A 104 -10.96 -6.03 19.99
N ARG A 105 -10.38 -4.90 20.40
CA ARG A 105 -11.09 -3.89 21.22
C ARG A 105 -12.29 -3.25 20.52
N LEU A 106 -12.29 -3.19 19.18
CA LEU A 106 -13.45 -2.77 18.39
C LEU A 106 -14.54 -3.86 18.26
N GLY A 107 -14.32 -5.04 18.82
CA GLY A 107 -15.29 -6.13 18.85
C GLY A 107 -15.13 -7.19 17.77
N LEU A 108 -14.02 -7.20 17.00
CA LEU A 108 -13.74 -8.32 16.11
C LEU A 108 -13.30 -9.55 16.94
N PRO A 109 -13.77 -10.77 16.59
CA PRO A 109 -13.32 -11.99 17.27
C PRO A 109 -11.82 -12.17 17.15
N SER A 110 -11.15 -12.48 18.23
CA SER A 110 -9.68 -12.56 18.30
C SER A 110 -9.07 -13.59 17.35
N GLU A 111 -9.80 -14.67 17.08
CA GLU A 111 -9.43 -15.75 16.16
C GLU A 111 -9.52 -15.33 14.68
N THR A 112 -10.23 -14.26 14.37
CA THR A 112 -10.35 -13.73 13.00
C THR A 112 -9.34 -12.63 12.67
N VAL A 113 -8.53 -12.21 13.63
CA VAL A 113 -7.51 -11.16 13.42
C VAL A 113 -6.12 -11.73 13.61
N VAL A 114 -5.37 -11.85 12.52
CA VAL A 114 -4.05 -12.48 12.47
C VAL A 114 -2.97 -11.41 12.27
N PRO A 115 -2.05 -11.22 13.24
CA PRO A 115 -0.91 -10.33 13.07
C PRO A 115 0.18 -11.04 12.26
N LEU A 116 0.75 -10.35 11.27
CA LEU A 116 1.85 -10.83 10.43
C LEU A 116 3.00 -9.83 10.48
N ALA A 117 4.20 -10.30 10.78
CA ALA A 117 5.38 -9.45 10.80
C ALA A 117 5.77 -9.00 9.38
N GLY A 118 6.38 -7.81 9.25
CA GLY A 118 6.88 -7.31 7.98
C GLY A 118 7.45 -5.92 8.15
N GLU A 119 8.76 -5.77 7.92
CA GLU A 119 9.46 -4.49 8.13
C GLU A 119 9.23 -3.49 6.99
N ASP A 120 8.90 -4.00 5.81
CA ASP A 120 8.58 -3.20 4.63
C ASP A 120 7.37 -3.77 3.87
N THR A 121 6.98 -3.10 2.79
CA THR A 121 5.82 -3.50 1.99
C THR A 121 5.98 -4.89 1.35
N TYR A 122 7.19 -5.20 0.84
CA TYR A 122 7.44 -6.49 0.19
C TYR A 122 7.46 -7.63 1.22
N ALA A 123 8.14 -7.44 2.34
CA ALA A 123 8.17 -8.38 3.45
C ALA A 123 6.75 -8.63 4.00
N SER A 124 5.97 -7.57 4.22
CA SER A 124 4.58 -7.67 4.67
C SER A 124 3.71 -8.52 3.73
N LEU A 125 3.77 -8.26 2.43
CA LEU A 125 2.99 -9.02 1.45
C LEU A 125 3.54 -10.44 1.23
N SER A 126 4.82 -10.67 1.46
CA SER A 126 5.42 -12.00 1.45
C SER A 126 4.91 -12.86 2.62
N GLU A 127 4.72 -12.26 3.80
CA GLU A 127 4.08 -12.95 4.93
C GLU A 127 2.60 -13.27 4.62
N VAL A 128 1.88 -12.33 4.00
CA VAL A 128 0.51 -12.59 3.53
C VAL A 128 0.50 -13.76 2.53
N LYS A 129 1.40 -13.78 1.54
CA LYS A 129 1.53 -14.91 0.61
C LYS A 129 1.79 -16.22 1.36
N ARG A 130 2.70 -16.22 2.33
CA ARG A 130 3.04 -17.40 3.15
C ARG A 130 1.83 -17.89 3.95
N TRP A 131 1.02 -16.98 4.49
CA TRP A 131 -0.23 -17.33 5.17
C TRP A 131 -1.21 -18.05 4.24
N PHE A 132 -1.15 -17.77 2.93
CA PHE A 132 -1.95 -18.45 1.91
C PHE A 132 -1.33 -19.76 1.38
N ASP A 133 -0.14 -20.16 1.81
CA ASP A 133 0.45 -21.42 1.33
C ASP A 133 -0.42 -22.61 1.72
N GLY A 134 -0.67 -23.49 0.73
CA GLY A 134 -1.60 -24.62 0.86
C GLY A 134 -3.09 -24.27 0.68
N ARG A 135 -3.46 -22.99 0.47
CA ARG A 135 -4.83 -22.57 0.18
C ARG A 135 -5.06 -22.44 -1.33
N THR A 136 -6.24 -22.82 -1.80
CA THR A 136 -6.58 -22.83 -3.24
C THR A 136 -6.91 -21.42 -3.77
N SER A 137 -7.53 -20.58 -2.95
CA SER A 137 -7.86 -19.20 -3.31
C SER A 137 -6.94 -18.22 -2.56
N ARG A 138 -6.60 -17.11 -3.22
CA ARG A 138 -5.64 -16.10 -2.73
C ARG A 138 -6.16 -14.69 -3.01
N ARG A 139 -7.48 -14.49 -2.90
CA ARG A 139 -8.12 -13.20 -3.08
C ARG A 139 -7.87 -12.35 -1.84
N VAL A 140 -7.26 -11.19 -2.00
CA VAL A 140 -6.93 -10.29 -0.88
C VAL A 140 -7.53 -8.91 -1.13
N LEU A 141 -8.19 -8.35 -0.10
CA LEU A 141 -8.67 -6.99 -0.10
C LEU A 141 -7.68 -6.12 0.67
N LEU A 142 -6.86 -5.37 -0.05
CA LEU A 142 -5.77 -4.57 0.50
C LEU A 142 -6.29 -3.24 1.04
N VAL A 143 -5.99 -2.92 2.29
CA VAL A 143 -6.37 -1.68 2.97
C VAL A 143 -5.13 -0.86 3.31
N SER A 144 -5.04 0.34 2.77
CA SER A 144 -3.96 1.32 3.01
C SER A 144 -4.42 2.72 2.59
N ASP A 145 -3.49 3.68 2.48
CA ASP A 145 -3.77 4.99 1.89
C ASP A 145 -3.80 4.91 0.35
N GLY A 146 -4.61 5.77 -0.28
CA GLY A 146 -4.83 5.74 -1.74
C GLY A 146 -3.53 5.83 -2.55
N PHE A 147 -2.61 6.73 -2.17
CA PHE A 147 -1.33 6.87 -2.89
C PHE A 147 -0.50 5.57 -2.92
N HIS A 148 -0.72 4.65 -1.99
CA HIS A 148 0.04 3.40 -1.87
C HIS A 148 -0.56 2.24 -2.67
N MET A 149 -1.82 2.33 -3.09
CA MET A 149 -2.59 1.20 -3.63
C MET A 149 -1.99 0.59 -4.89
N LEU A 150 -1.52 1.43 -5.84
CA LEU A 150 -0.94 0.91 -7.09
C LEU A 150 0.31 0.06 -6.83
N ARG A 151 1.20 0.50 -5.95
CA ARG A 151 2.41 -0.25 -5.59
C ARG A 151 2.08 -1.55 -4.87
N LEU A 152 1.11 -1.52 -3.94
CA LEU A 152 0.62 -2.72 -3.26
C LEU A 152 0.06 -3.74 -4.23
N GLN A 153 -0.76 -3.32 -5.18
CA GLN A 153 -1.34 -4.20 -6.18
C GLN A 153 -0.26 -4.86 -7.05
N ILE A 154 0.76 -4.09 -7.47
CA ILE A 154 1.88 -4.63 -8.26
C ILE A 154 2.63 -5.71 -7.48
N ILE A 155 3.00 -5.44 -6.22
CA ILE A 155 3.75 -6.39 -5.40
C ILE A 155 2.90 -7.64 -5.11
N ALA A 156 1.66 -7.46 -4.67
CA ALA A 156 0.77 -8.58 -4.36
C ALA A 156 0.53 -9.49 -5.57
N SER A 157 0.28 -8.91 -6.76
CA SER A 157 0.11 -9.68 -8.00
C SER A 157 1.36 -10.49 -8.35
N ARG A 158 2.55 -9.92 -8.18
CA ARG A 158 3.82 -10.63 -8.44
C ARG A 158 4.09 -11.77 -7.46
N LEU A 159 3.60 -11.64 -6.24
CA LEU A 159 3.65 -12.73 -5.25
C LEU A 159 2.59 -13.81 -5.50
N GLY A 160 1.79 -13.69 -6.57
CA GLY A 160 0.75 -14.67 -6.93
C GLY A 160 -0.53 -14.53 -6.09
N LEU A 161 -0.74 -13.39 -5.45
CA LEU A 161 -2.00 -13.03 -4.82
C LEU A 161 -2.96 -12.43 -5.86
N MET A 162 -4.26 -12.43 -5.58
CA MET A 162 -5.30 -11.78 -6.38
C MET A 162 -5.79 -10.53 -5.63
N PRO A 163 -5.12 -9.37 -5.79
CA PRO A 163 -5.40 -8.18 -4.99
C PRO A 163 -6.57 -7.36 -5.54
N PHE A 164 -7.42 -6.93 -4.61
CA PHE A 164 -8.39 -5.85 -4.75
C PHE A 164 -7.98 -4.75 -3.79
N THR A 165 -8.20 -3.49 -4.12
CA THR A 165 -7.77 -2.35 -3.30
C THR A 165 -8.96 -1.60 -2.72
N SER A 166 -8.89 -1.25 -1.44
CA SER A 166 -9.88 -0.43 -0.75
C SER A 166 -9.16 0.63 0.09
N PRO A 167 -9.00 1.84 -0.46
CA PRO A 167 -8.33 2.94 0.24
C PRO A 167 -9.11 3.36 1.49
N ALA A 168 -8.40 3.59 2.60
CA ALA A 168 -9.01 4.07 3.84
C ALA A 168 -9.49 5.53 3.70
N PRO A 169 -10.81 5.81 3.69
CA PRO A 169 -11.34 7.14 3.40
C PRO A 169 -11.05 8.16 4.51
N GLY A 170 -10.92 7.69 5.76
CA GLY A 170 -10.68 8.53 6.94
C GLY A 170 -9.21 8.88 7.19
N SER A 171 -8.28 8.58 6.28
CA SER A 171 -6.87 8.86 6.49
C SER A 171 -6.58 10.37 6.56
N PRO A 172 -5.90 10.85 7.61
CA PRO A 172 -5.53 12.25 7.74
C PRO A 172 -4.53 12.72 6.67
N ILE A 173 -3.85 11.78 5.97
CA ILE A 173 -3.00 12.11 4.83
C ILE A 173 -3.88 12.55 3.67
N HIS A 174 -4.97 11.84 3.41
CA HIS A 174 -5.90 12.17 2.33
C HIS A 174 -6.58 13.53 2.56
N ALA A 175 -6.93 13.86 3.80
CA ALA A 175 -7.53 15.14 4.17
C ALA A 175 -6.57 16.34 4.01
N ASN A 176 -5.26 16.12 3.96
CA ASN A 176 -4.25 17.14 3.80
C ASN A 176 -3.68 17.14 2.36
N ALA A 177 -4.17 18.02 1.50
CA ALA A 177 -3.78 18.08 0.09
C ALA A 177 -2.25 18.15 -0.12
N ARG A 178 -1.52 18.95 0.68
CA ARG A 178 -0.05 19.10 0.58
C ARG A 178 0.67 17.79 0.90
N ARG A 179 0.25 17.09 1.97
CA ARG A 179 0.83 15.80 2.35
C ARG A 179 0.51 14.74 1.31
N ASN A 180 -0.74 14.66 0.88
CA ASN A 180 -1.17 13.69 -0.13
C ASN A 180 -0.39 13.86 -1.44
N THR A 181 -0.24 15.12 -1.91
CA THR A 181 0.56 15.42 -3.11
C THR A 181 2.02 14.98 -2.95
N GLY A 182 2.65 15.23 -1.80
CA GLY A 182 4.02 14.78 -1.52
C GLY A 182 4.17 13.27 -1.59
N TYR A 183 3.21 12.51 -1.06
CA TYR A 183 3.21 11.04 -1.16
C TYR A 183 2.96 10.55 -2.58
N LEU A 184 2.07 11.20 -3.35
CA LEU A 184 1.84 10.87 -4.76
C LEU A 184 3.12 11.02 -5.59
N PHE A 185 3.84 12.11 -5.41
CA PHE A 185 5.12 12.33 -6.07
C PHE A 185 6.18 11.30 -5.66
N ALA A 186 6.27 10.96 -4.37
CA ALA A 186 7.19 9.93 -3.89
C ALA A 186 6.87 8.55 -4.51
N GLU A 187 5.60 8.19 -4.60
CA GLU A 187 5.19 6.94 -5.26
C GLU A 187 5.44 6.96 -6.77
N GLY A 188 5.42 8.15 -7.41
CA GLY A 188 5.83 8.34 -8.80
C GLY A 188 7.24 7.83 -9.11
N PHE A 189 8.14 7.81 -8.13
CA PHE A 189 9.48 7.19 -8.24
C PHE A 189 9.50 5.73 -7.78
N LYS A 190 8.78 5.41 -6.70
CA LYS A 190 8.79 4.06 -6.12
C LYS A 190 8.09 3.03 -7.01
N VAL A 191 7.01 3.40 -7.69
CA VAL A 191 6.25 2.48 -8.55
C VAL A 191 7.09 1.96 -9.72
N PRO A 192 7.79 2.79 -10.52
CA PRO A 192 8.71 2.31 -11.56
C PRO A 192 9.84 1.45 -11.00
N PHE A 193 10.43 1.85 -9.86
CA PHE A 193 11.47 1.06 -9.20
C PHE A 193 10.96 -0.31 -8.79
N THR A 194 9.79 -0.38 -8.14
CA THR A 194 9.13 -1.63 -7.78
C THR A 194 8.88 -2.49 -9.02
N TRP A 195 8.38 -1.88 -10.08
CA TRP A 195 8.06 -2.60 -11.31
C TRP A 195 9.30 -3.15 -12.02
N LEU A 196 10.46 -2.51 -11.92
CA LEU A 196 11.69 -2.95 -12.56
C LEU A 196 12.51 -3.94 -11.71
N PHE A 197 12.57 -3.75 -10.39
CA PHE A 197 13.58 -4.37 -9.53
C PHE A 197 13.03 -5.28 -8.43
N GLN A 198 11.80 -5.13 -8.00
CA GLN A 198 11.18 -6.03 -7.01
C GLN A 198 10.47 -7.18 -7.72
N ARG A 199 11.21 -8.26 -7.94
CA ARG A 199 10.71 -9.52 -8.54
C ARG A 199 10.51 -10.57 -7.46
#